data_2a30ed191f5c69b34c08b3dc276ec613
#
_entry.id   2a30ed191f5c69b34c08b3dc276ec613
#
_cell.length_a   1.000
_cell.length_b   1.000
_cell.length_c   1.000
_cell.angle_alpha   90.00
_cell.angle_beta   90.00
_cell.angle_gamma   90.00
#
_symmetry.space_group_name_H-M   'P 1'
#
loop_
_entity.id
_entity.type
_entity.pdbx_description
1 polymer ?
#
loop_
_entity_poly.entity_id
_entity_poly.type
_entity_poly.pdbx_seq_one_letter_code
_entity_poly.pdbx_strand_id
1 'polypeptide(L)'
;GTDLVSTYVWRGVHESGPAFQPSLTMSAGNFSATAWGSVDFDSAYKEMDLTLAYALGPVTLSVADLYWTGHADDRYFVFDSRSPHRIEVGASWVVSEKVPVTLSWYTVLFGAADVNDRGERAYASYFEAACPFTVKTVDMKAGVGMVPWNAAATYLTGDRGFCVQNVFLNAGKSWTIKGTDSMSVGVFTNLIWNPALDDVNFVGGISFRM
;
A
#
# COMPACT_ATOMS: atom_id res chain seq x y z
N GLY A 1 -7.94 -2.20 -13.61
CA GLY A 1 -6.68 -2.95 -13.73
C GLY A 1 -6.57 -4.10 -12.75
N THR A 2 -5.51 -4.91 -12.86
CA THR A 2 -5.21 -5.97 -11.90
C THR A 2 -3.72 -6.30 -11.91
N ASP A 3 -3.22 -6.78 -10.76
CA ASP A 3 -1.88 -7.34 -10.62
C ASP A 3 -1.96 -8.80 -10.18
N LEU A 4 -1.04 -9.62 -10.68
CA LEU A 4 -0.70 -10.94 -10.16
C LEU A 4 0.68 -10.82 -9.53
N VAL A 5 0.81 -11.13 -8.26
CA VAL A 5 2.05 -10.99 -7.50
C VAL A 5 2.51 -12.33 -6.93
N SER A 6 3.82 -12.52 -6.84
CA SER A 6 4.42 -13.71 -6.22
C SER A 6 4.28 -13.73 -4.70
N THR A 7 4.13 -12.56 -4.10
CA THR A 7 3.87 -12.35 -2.67
C THR A 7 3.35 -10.93 -2.48
N TYR A 8 2.51 -10.71 -1.47
CA TYR A 8 1.99 -9.40 -1.11
C TYR A 8 2.76 -8.84 0.08
N VAL A 9 3.39 -7.69 -0.13
CA VAL A 9 4.10 -6.93 0.90
C VAL A 9 3.54 -5.51 0.94
N TRP A 10 3.04 -5.10 2.10
CA TRP A 10 2.50 -3.76 2.33
C TRP A 10 3.40 -2.98 3.27
N ARG A 11 3.94 -1.86 2.80
CA ARG A 11 4.81 -0.96 3.60
C ARG A 11 5.94 -1.69 4.33
N GLY A 12 6.53 -2.70 3.70
CA GLY A 12 7.59 -3.52 4.26
C GLY A 12 7.14 -4.70 5.12
N VAL A 13 5.84 -4.86 5.37
CA VAL A 13 5.26 -6.01 6.08
C VAL A 13 4.79 -7.04 5.08
N HIS A 14 5.18 -8.29 5.27
CA HIS A 14 4.67 -9.42 4.49
C HIS A 14 3.23 -9.72 4.94
N GLU A 15 2.27 -9.61 4.03
CA GLU A 15 0.85 -9.81 4.30
C GLU A 15 0.36 -11.20 3.85
N SER A 16 0.76 -11.62 2.65
CA SER A 16 0.34 -12.91 2.10
C SER A 16 1.29 -13.44 1.04
N GLY A 17 1.08 -14.69 0.63
CA GLY A 17 1.74 -15.35 -0.48
C GLY A 17 1.31 -14.82 -1.86
N PRO A 18 1.31 -15.68 -2.90
CA PRO A 18 0.89 -15.31 -4.23
C PRO A 18 -0.56 -14.83 -4.25
N ALA A 19 -0.82 -13.67 -4.87
CA ALA A 19 -2.13 -13.05 -4.80
C ALA A 19 -2.59 -12.43 -6.12
N PHE A 20 -3.92 -12.38 -6.29
CA PHE A 20 -4.62 -11.63 -7.32
C PHE A 20 -5.13 -10.31 -6.73
N GLN A 21 -4.73 -9.19 -7.36
CA GLN A 21 -4.97 -7.85 -6.83
C GLN A 21 -5.72 -6.96 -7.84
N PRO A 22 -7.05 -7.07 -7.92
CA PRO A 22 -7.87 -6.22 -8.79
C PRO A 22 -7.99 -4.81 -8.25
N SER A 23 -8.14 -3.84 -9.16
CA SER A 23 -8.39 -2.44 -8.82
C SER A 23 -9.34 -1.78 -9.82
N LEU A 24 -10.18 -0.88 -9.31
CA LEU A 24 -11.05 -0.02 -10.10
C LEU A 24 -10.96 1.40 -9.55
N THR A 25 -10.61 2.36 -10.42
CA THR A 25 -10.56 3.78 -10.07
C THR A 25 -11.52 4.57 -10.95
N MET A 26 -12.31 5.43 -10.31
CA MET A 26 -13.16 6.42 -10.97
C MET A 26 -12.65 7.81 -10.58
N SER A 27 -12.60 8.74 -11.56
CA SER A 27 -12.13 10.10 -11.33
C SER A 27 -13.12 11.13 -11.89
N ALA A 28 -13.31 12.22 -11.15
CA ALA A 28 -14.13 13.35 -11.55
C ALA A 28 -13.50 14.66 -11.07
N GLY A 29 -12.94 15.45 -11.97
CA GLY A 29 -12.15 16.63 -11.63
C GLY A 29 -10.93 16.23 -10.78
N ASN A 30 -10.83 16.82 -9.62
CA ASN A 30 -9.74 16.55 -8.67
C ASN A 30 -10.03 15.38 -7.71
N PHE A 31 -11.25 14.81 -7.75
CA PHE A 31 -11.63 13.66 -6.93
C PHE A 31 -11.31 12.35 -7.64
N SER A 32 -10.90 11.36 -6.85
CA SER A 32 -10.85 9.96 -7.27
C SER A 32 -11.40 9.06 -6.18
N ALA A 33 -12.03 7.96 -6.61
CA ALA A 33 -12.47 6.86 -5.75
C ALA A 33 -11.88 5.57 -6.29
N THR A 34 -11.17 4.83 -5.44
CA THR A 34 -10.52 3.57 -5.81
C THR A 34 -11.06 2.46 -4.92
N ALA A 35 -11.49 1.36 -5.54
CA ALA A 35 -11.65 0.07 -4.89
C ALA A 35 -10.46 -0.80 -5.29
N TRP A 36 -9.77 -1.35 -4.31
CA TRP A 36 -8.67 -2.28 -4.50
C TRP A 36 -8.91 -3.52 -3.64
N GLY A 37 -8.40 -4.65 -4.06
CA GLY A 37 -8.49 -5.87 -3.26
C GLY A 37 -7.28 -6.75 -3.45
N SER A 38 -7.10 -7.70 -2.53
CA SER A 38 -6.10 -8.77 -2.62
C SER A 38 -6.72 -10.09 -2.18
N VAL A 39 -6.54 -11.12 -2.99
CA VAL A 39 -6.98 -12.48 -2.68
C VAL A 39 -5.77 -13.40 -2.78
N ASP A 40 -5.35 -13.94 -1.66
CA ASP A 40 -4.29 -14.93 -1.57
C ASP A 40 -4.74 -16.26 -2.18
N PHE A 41 -3.86 -16.94 -2.92
CA PHE A 41 -4.16 -18.23 -3.51
C PHE A 41 -3.94 -19.40 -2.54
N ASP A 42 -3.12 -19.21 -1.52
CA ASP A 42 -2.67 -20.29 -0.62
C ASP A 42 -3.33 -20.24 0.76
N SER A 43 -3.96 -19.13 1.12
CA SER A 43 -4.57 -18.93 2.43
C SER A 43 -5.97 -18.30 2.35
N ALA A 44 -6.62 -18.14 3.51
CA ALA A 44 -7.90 -17.44 3.61
C ALA A 44 -7.77 -15.91 3.63
N TYR A 45 -6.54 -15.37 3.54
CA TYR A 45 -6.32 -13.93 3.59
C TYR A 45 -6.96 -13.21 2.40
N LYS A 46 -7.72 -12.19 2.72
CA LYS A 46 -8.33 -11.27 1.75
C LYS A 46 -8.25 -9.87 2.28
N GLU A 47 -8.11 -8.93 1.38
CA GLU A 47 -8.15 -7.51 1.68
C GLU A 47 -9.06 -6.79 0.69
N MET A 48 -9.77 -5.78 1.16
CA MET A 48 -10.57 -4.89 0.36
C MET A 48 -10.45 -3.47 0.89
N ASP A 49 -9.90 -2.58 0.07
CA ASP A 49 -9.69 -1.19 0.40
C ASP A 49 -10.57 -0.29 -0.45
N LEU A 50 -11.20 0.69 0.20
CA LEU A 50 -11.93 1.76 -0.46
C LEU A 50 -11.25 3.09 -0.14
N THR A 51 -10.70 3.76 -1.15
CA THR A 51 -9.98 5.02 -0.99
C THR A 51 -10.69 6.15 -1.72
N LEU A 52 -10.91 7.26 -1.03
CA LEU A 52 -11.27 8.55 -1.62
C LEU A 52 -10.06 9.48 -1.57
N ALA A 53 -9.74 10.15 -2.67
CA ALA A 53 -8.65 11.12 -2.70
C ALA A 53 -9.05 12.41 -3.41
N TYR A 54 -8.36 13.50 -3.03
CA TYR A 54 -8.53 14.82 -3.62
C TYR A 54 -7.19 15.47 -3.90
N ALA A 55 -6.96 15.85 -5.16
CA ALA A 55 -5.72 16.49 -5.61
C ALA A 55 -5.80 18.00 -5.46
N LEU A 56 -4.84 18.59 -4.75
CA LEU A 56 -4.64 20.03 -4.52
C LEU A 56 -3.29 20.47 -5.09
N GLY A 57 -3.19 20.57 -6.41
CA GLY A 57 -1.91 20.83 -7.06
C GLY A 57 -0.90 19.71 -6.76
N PRO A 58 0.26 20.01 -6.11
CA PRO A 58 1.28 19.00 -5.81
C PRO A 58 0.92 18.13 -4.59
N VAL A 59 -0.16 18.43 -3.88
CA VAL A 59 -0.59 17.70 -2.67
C VAL A 59 -1.83 16.86 -2.99
N THR A 60 -1.85 15.63 -2.52
CA THR A 60 -3.04 14.75 -2.54
C THR A 60 -3.40 14.41 -1.11
N LEU A 61 -4.67 14.61 -0.76
CA LEU A 61 -5.25 14.16 0.51
C LEU A 61 -6.09 12.92 0.26
N SER A 62 -6.10 11.98 1.21
CA SER A 62 -6.87 10.74 1.09
C SER A 62 -7.52 10.30 2.39
N VAL A 63 -8.59 9.55 2.24
CA VAL A 63 -9.21 8.75 3.31
C VAL A 63 -9.41 7.35 2.74
N ALA A 64 -8.96 6.34 3.46
CA ALA A 64 -9.09 4.95 3.07
C ALA A 64 -9.76 4.14 4.19
N ASP A 65 -10.63 3.24 3.79
CA ASP A 65 -11.12 2.13 4.61
C ASP A 65 -10.33 0.89 4.20
N LEU A 66 -9.46 0.42 5.08
CA LEU A 66 -8.64 -0.77 4.91
C LEU A 66 -9.33 -1.91 5.65
N TYR A 67 -9.69 -2.96 4.93
CA TYR A 67 -10.37 -4.12 5.49
C TYR A 67 -9.59 -5.39 5.22
N TRP A 68 -8.94 -5.89 6.25
CA TRP A 68 -8.27 -7.19 6.21
C TRP A 68 -9.16 -8.28 6.81
N THR A 69 -9.20 -9.43 6.17
CA THR A 69 -9.93 -10.60 6.65
C THR A 69 -9.11 -11.87 6.46
N GLY A 70 -9.18 -12.75 7.39
CA GLY A 70 -8.53 -14.06 7.38
C GLY A 70 -9.32 -15.10 8.16
N HIS A 71 -10.45 -14.70 8.75
CA HIS A 71 -11.32 -15.56 9.54
C HIS A 71 -12.70 -15.75 8.89
N ALA A 72 -13.27 -16.93 9.04
CA ALA A 72 -14.55 -17.27 8.42
C ALA A 72 -15.73 -16.41 8.93
N ASP A 73 -15.61 -15.85 10.14
CA ASP A 73 -16.65 -15.03 10.78
C ASP A 73 -16.50 -13.53 10.48
N ASP A 74 -15.46 -13.10 9.76
CA ASP A 74 -15.26 -11.71 9.39
C ASP A 74 -16.37 -11.23 8.46
N ARG A 75 -16.98 -10.10 8.81
CA ARG A 75 -18.10 -9.51 8.06
C ARG A 75 -17.81 -8.05 7.77
N TYR A 76 -17.87 -7.69 6.50
CA TYR A 76 -17.56 -6.34 6.04
C TYR A 76 -18.45 -5.25 6.70
N PHE A 77 -19.75 -5.48 6.86
CA PHE A 77 -20.66 -4.47 7.41
C PHE A 77 -20.77 -4.49 8.95
N VAL A 78 -19.72 -4.91 9.64
CA VAL A 78 -19.61 -4.86 11.10
C VAL A 78 -18.56 -3.84 11.48
N PHE A 79 -18.97 -2.72 12.12
CA PHE A 79 -18.12 -1.60 12.52
C PHE A 79 -18.10 -1.42 14.04
N ASP A 80 -18.03 -2.52 14.77
CA ASP A 80 -17.90 -2.52 16.24
C ASP A 80 -16.45 -2.84 16.68
N SER A 81 -16.27 -3.12 17.97
CA SER A 81 -14.95 -3.43 18.56
C SER A 81 -14.31 -4.73 18.06
N ARG A 82 -14.97 -5.49 17.22
CA ARG A 82 -14.47 -6.75 16.62
C ARG A 82 -14.10 -6.55 15.15
N SER A 83 -14.44 -5.37 14.60
CA SER A 83 -14.23 -5.07 13.19
C SER A 83 -12.73 -4.99 12.84
N PRO A 84 -12.28 -5.66 11.76
CA PRO A 84 -10.93 -5.51 11.24
C PRO A 84 -10.73 -4.23 10.42
N HIS A 85 -11.77 -3.40 10.21
CA HIS A 85 -11.63 -2.13 9.50
C HIS A 85 -10.64 -1.19 10.16
N ARG A 86 -9.83 -0.51 9.34
CA ARG A 86 -8.99 0.62 9.73
C ARG A 86 -9.27 1.80 8.81
N ILE A 87 -9.71 2.92 9.37
CA ILE A 87 -9.88 4.16 8.62
C ILE A 87 -8.59 4.95 8.71
N GLU A 88 -7.92 5.08 7.59
CA GLU A 88 -6.65 5.77 7.45
C GLU A 88 -6.87 7.11 6.72
N VAL A 89 -6.23 8.17 7.19
CA VAL A 89 -6.08 9.42 6.46
C VAL A 89 -4.66 9.55 5.94
N GLY A 90 -4.50 10.15 4.79
CA GLY A 90 -3.21 10.31 4.13
C GLY A 90 -3.04 11.69 3.50
N ALA A 91 -1.78 12.09 3.40
CA ALA A 91 -1.34 13.23 2.61
C ALA A 91 -0.05 12.87 1.87
N SER A 92 0.01 13.19 0.59
CA SER A 92 1.21 13.02 -0.25
C SER A 92 1.54 14.35 -0.91
N TRP A 93 2.81 14.68 -0.97
CA TRP A 93 3.31 15.90 -1.59
C TRP A 93 4.45 15.59 -2.56
N VAL A 94 4.28 15.95 -3.83
CA VAL A 94 5.37 15.95 -4.83
C VAL A 94 6.14 17.24 -4.66
N VAL A 95 7.39 17.14 -4.19
CA VAL A 95 8.19 18.29 -3.75
C VAL A 95 8.46 19.27 -4.91
N SER A 96 8.82 18.75 -6.09
CA SER A 96 8.93 19.57 -7.30
C SER A 96 8.97 18.69 -8.56
N GLU A 97 8.67 19.30 -9.71
CA GLU A 97 8.79 18.62 -11.02
C GLU A 97 10.23 18.27 -11.39
N LYS A 98 11.21 19.07 -10.92
CA LYS A 98 12.64 18.85 -11.22
C LYS A 98 13.27 17.76 -10.38
N VAL A 99 12.75 17.58 -9.15
CA VAL A 99 13.18 16.53 -8.22
C VAL A 99 11.90 15.86 -7.75
N PRO A 100 11.40 14.83 -8.44
CA PRO A 100 10.07 14.27 -8.23
C PRO A 100 10.03 13.37 -6.99
N VAL A 101 10.62 13.83 -5.89
CA VAL A 101 10.49 13.17 -4.59
C VAL A 101 9.07 13.38 -4.09
N THR A 102 8.42 12.29 -3.74
CA THR A 102 7.12 12.30 -3.06
C THR A 102 7.36 12.03 -1.59
N LEU A 103 6.83 12.90 -0.75
CA LEU A 103 6.75 12.69 0.70
C LEU A 103 5.30 12.35 1.04
N SER A 104 5.09 11.26 1.77
CA SER A 104 3.75 10.80 2.14
C SER A 104 3.66 10.55 3.63
N TRP A 105 2.51 10.86 4.22
CA TRP A 105 2.17 10.56 5.60
C TRP A 105 0.79 9.92 5.65
N TYR A 106 0.66 8.85 6.41
CA TYR A 106 -0.59 8.14 6.63
C TYR A 106 -0.77 7.89 8.12
N THR A 107 -2.02 7.95 8.61
CA THR A 107 -2.35 7.69 10.01
C THR A 107 -3.69 6.98 10.11
N VAL A 108 -3.74 5.87 10.83
CA VAL A 108 -4.99 5.19 11.18
C VAL A 108 -5.70 5.97 12.28
N LEU A 109 -6.89 6.52 11.96
CA LEU A 109 -7.70 7.27 12.92
C LEU A 109 -8.69 6.39 13.66
N PHE A 110 -9.25 5.35 13.01
CA PHE A 110 -10.22 4.43 13.59
C PHE A 110 -9.89 2.99 13.18
N GLY A 111 -10.21 2.05 14.06
CA GLY A 111 -10.04 0.61 13.88
C GLY A 111 -9.73 -0.06 15.22
N ALA A 112 -10.55 -1.01 15.62
CA ALA A 112 -10.41 -1.67 16.93
C ALA A 112 -9.10 -2.43 17.06
N ALA A 113 -8.56 -2.94 15.95
CA ALA A 113 -7.31 -3.69 15.90
C ALA A 113 -6.05 -2.80 15.83
N ASP A 114 -6.18 -1.46 15.78
CA ASP A 114 -5.04 -0.55 15.75
C ASP A 114 -4.54 -0.26 17.17
N VAL A 115 -3.71 -1.15 17.70
CA VAL A 115 -3.17 -1.06 19.06
C VAL A 115 -1.64 -1.16 19.09
N ASN A 116 -1.04 -0.55 20.12
CA ASN A 116 0.37 -0.66 20.43
C ASN A 116 0.66 -1.96 21.21
N ASP A 117 1.91 -2.15 21.65
CA ASP A 117 2.38 -3.29 22.43
C ASP A 117 1.71 -3.42 23.82
N ARG A 118 1.07 -2.35 24.32
CA ARG A 118 0.31 -2.32 25.58
C ARG A 118 -1.18 -2.53 25.40
N GLY A 119 -1.64 -2.71 24.17
CA GLY A 119 -3.07 -2.81 23.85
C GLY A 119 -3.81 -1.48 23.84
N GLU A 120 -3.08 -0.34 23.90
CA GLU A 120 -3.66 1.00 23.79
C GLU A 120 -3.77 1.41 22.32
N ARG A 121 -4.64 2.37 22.01
CA ARG A 121 -4.79 2.93 20.66
C ARG A 121 -3.45 3.43 20.11
N ALA A 122 -3.00 2.88 18.98
CA ALA A 122 -1.70 3.19 18.40
C ALA A 122 -1.70 4.47 17.55
N TYR A 123 -2.80 4.79 16.86
CA TYR A 123 -2.79 5.77 15.78
C TYR A 123 -1.66 5.48 14.80
N ALA A 124 -1.57 4.21 14.37
CA ALA A 124 -0.49 3.70 13.55
C ALA A 124 -0.22 4.62 12.37
N SER A 125 1.00 5.10 12.28
CA SER A 125 1.39 6.09 11.27
C SER A 125 2.58 5.60 10.48
N TYR A 126 2.63 6.02 9.21
CA TYR A 126 3.69 5.68 8.28
C TYR A 126 4.09 6.91 7.48
N PHE A 127 5.38 7.17 7.44
CA PHE A 127 5.97 8.19 6.59
C PHE A 127 6.80 7.53 5.50
N GLU A 128 6.71 8.02 4.26
CA GLU A 128 7.50 7.55 3.13
C GLU A 128 8.09 8.71 2.36
N ALA A 129 9.36 8.58 1.99
CA ALA A 129 10.01 9.40 0.97
C ALA A 129 10.40 8.50 -0.20
N ALA A 130 9.92 8.82 -1.40
CA ALA A 130 10.15 8.01 -2.58
C ALA A 130 10.46 8.88 -3.81
N CYS A 131 11.31 8.37 -4.69
CA CYS A 131 11.72 9.05 -5.92
C CYS A 131 11.55 8.12 -7.12
N PRO A 132 10.69 8.44 -8.08
CA PRO A 132 10.64 7.75 -9.36
C PRO A 132 11.78 8.22 -10.26
N PHE A 133 12.33 7.33 -11.06
CA PHE A 133 13.32 7.60 -12.08
C PHE A 133 13.24 6.54 -13.19
N THR A 134 13.84 6.82 -14.35
CA THR A 134 13.84 5.87 -15.47
C THR A 134 15.29 5.53 -15.85
N VAL A 135 15.56 4.24 -16.00
CA VAL A 135 16.86 3.77 -16.51
C VAL A 135 16.61 3.11 -17.86
N LYS A 136 17.07 3.78 -18.93
CA LYS A 136 16.77 3.38 -20.32
C LYS A 136 15.26 3.34 -20.57
N THR A 137 14.65 2.16 -20.55
CA THR A 137 13.22 1.93 -20.83
C THR A 137 12.53 1.21 -19.66
N VAL A 138 13.16 1.20 -18.49
CA VAL A 138 12.63 0.60 -17.27
C VAL A 138 12.27 1.73 -16.32
N ASP A 139 11.03 1.77 -15.89
CA ASP A 139 10.58 2.70 -14.86
C ASP A 139 10.93 2.14 -13.49
N MET A 140 11.51 2.97 -12.67
CA MET A 140 12.01 2.60 -11.35
C MET A 140 11.51 3.56 -10.28
N LYS A 141 11.41 3.09 -9.05
CA LYS A 141 11.10 3.89 -7.88
C LYS A 141 11.89 3.37 -6.70
N ALA A 142 12.67 4.23 -6.07
CA ALA A 142 13.35 3.92 -4.81
C ALA A 142 12.76 4.74 -3.68
N GLY A 143 12.74 4.19 -2.48
CA GLY A 143 12.19 4.91 -1.34
C GLY A 143 12.56 4.31 0.00
N VAL A 144 12.24 5.07 1.04
CA VAL A 144 12.36 4.69 2.43
C VAL A 144 11.08 5.02 3.16
N GLY A 145 10.59 4.07 3.93
CA GLY A 145 9.41 4.20 4.77
C GLY A 145 9.74 3.93 6.24
N MET A 146 9.07 4.65 7.12
CA MET A 146 9.31 4.57 8.55
C MET A 146 8.03 4.71 9.36
N VAL A 147 8.02 4.06 10.51
CA VAL A 147 6.97 4.14 11.51
C VAL A 147 7.48 5.02 12.63
N PRO A 148 6.83 6.17 12.94
CA PRO A 148 7.37 7.17 13.87
C PRO A 148 7.21 6.82 15.34
N TRP A 149 6.29 5.90 15.69
CA TRP A 149 6.04 5.43 17.06
C TRP A 149 5.47 4.01 17.07
N ASN A 150 5.30 3.46 18.26
CA ASN A 150 4.84 2.08 18.41
C ASN A 150 3.47 1.84 17.76
N ALA A 151 3.43 0.89 16.84
CA ALA A 151 2.25 0.45 16.10
C ALA A 151 2.29 -1.08 15.92
N ALA A 152 2.38 -1.80 17.03
CA ALA A 152 2.66 -3.23 17.08
C ALA A 152 1.68 -4.06 16.25
N ALA A 153 0.39 -3.76 16.31
CA ALA A 153 -0.62 -4.55 15.60
C ALA A 153 -0.72 -4.23 14.10
N THR A 154 -0.37 -3.01 13.68
CA THR A 154 -0.48 -2.60 12.26
C THR A 154 0.82 -2.80 11.50
N TYR A 155 1.96 -2.53 12.13
CA TYR A 155 3.27 -2.56 11.48
C TYR A 155 4.24 -3.57 12.10
N LEU A 156 3.78 -4.44 12.99
CA LEU A 156 4.58 -5.47 13.67
C LEU A 156 5.83 -4.92 14.36
N THR A 157 5.75 -3.69 14.87
CA THR A 157 6.91 -3.00 15.46
C THR A 157 7.36 -3.61 16.80
N GLY A 158 6.55 -4.49 17.39
CA GLY A 158 6.78 -4.99 18.75
C GLY A 158 6.74 -3.83 19.76
N ASP A 159 7.74 -3.71 20.60
CA ASP A 159 7.93 -2.63 21.59
C ASP A 159 8.69 -1.41 21.04
N ARG A 160 9.08 -1.43 19.76
CA ARG A 160 9.84 -0.33 19.15
C ARG A 160 8.97 0.92 19.02
N GLY A 161 9.57 2.06 19.31
CA GLY A 161 9.04 3.36 18.98
C GLY A 161 9.28 3.68 17.49
N PHE A 162 10.23 4.57 17.20
CA PHE A 162 10.62 4.85 15.81
C PHE A 162 11.37 3.66 15.19
N CYS A 163 11.00 3.30 13.94
CA CYS A 163 11.77 2.35 13.15
C CYS A 163 11.68 2.63 11.65
N VAL A 164 12.75 2.32 10.92
CA VAL A 164 12.73 2.19 9.45
C VAL A 164 12.19 0.80 9.14
N GLN A 165 11.13 0.76 8.36
CA GLN A 165 10.40 -0.48 8.10
C GLN A 165 10.40 -0.89 6.63
N ASN A 166 10.68 0.03 5.72
CA ASN A 166 10.58 -0.22 4.31
C ASN A 166 11.69 0.51 3.56
N VAL A 167 12.68 -0.21 3.08
CA VAL A 167 13.66 0.31 2.11
C VAL A 167 13.44 -0.46 0.83
N PHE A 168 13.07 0.22 -0.25
CA PHE A 168 12.63 -0.49 -1.44
C PHE A 168 13.21 0.06 -2.74
N LEU A 169 13.29 -0.84 -3.71
CA LEU A 169 13.58 -0.55 -5.11
C LEU A 169 12.58 -1.30 -5.98
N ASN A 170 11.74 -0.55 -6.66
CA ASN A 170 10.79 -1.09 -7.63
C ASN A 170 11.34 -0.87 -9.04
N ALA A 171 11.12 -1.82 -9.93
CA ALA A 171 11.44 -1.73 -11.33
C ALA A 171 10.35 -2.38 -12.16
N GLY A 172 9.94 -1.74 -13.25
CA GLY A 172 8.88 -2.26 -14.10
C GLY A 172 8.99 -1.79 -15.53
N LYS A 173 8.32 -2.53 -16.40
CA LYS A 173 8.15 -2.16 -17.80
C LYS A 173 6.79 -2.62 -18.28
N SER A 174 6.11 -1.75 -19.02
CA SER A 174 4.81 -2.04 -19.61
C SER A 174 4.84 -1.87 -21.12
N TRP A 175 3.92 -2.56 -21.78
CA TRP A 175 3.71 -2.49 -23.23
C TRP A 175 2.22 -2.35 -23.52
N THR A 176 1.88 -1.41 -24.40
CA THR A 176 0.51 -1.28 -24.93
C THR A 176 0.18 -2.52 -25.76
N ILE A 177 -1.00 -3.09 -25.57
CA ILE A 177 -1.48 -4.23 -26.33
C ILE A 177 -1.81 -3.76 -27.73
N LYS A 178 -1.19 -4.36 -28.74
CA LYS A 178 -1.39 -3.98 -30.13
C LYS A 178 -2.86 -4.12 -30.54
N GLY A 179 -3.41 -3.06 -31.12
CA GLY A 179 -4.82 -2.99 -31.52
C GLY A 179 -5.76 -2.44 -30.43
N THR A 180 -5.22 -1.95 -29.33
CA THR A 180 -5.97 -1.23 -28.29
C THR A 180 -5.28 0.09 -27.99
N ASP A 181 -6.05 1.13 -27.63
CA ASP A 181 -5.50 2.45 -27.30
C ASP A 181 -5.24 2.62 -25.79
N SER A 182 -5.84 1.77 -24.96
CA SER A 182 -5.84 1.92 -23.49
C SER A 182 -5.35 0.70 -22.73
N MET A 183 -5.29 -0.48 -23.36
CA MET A 183 -4.91 -1.71 -22.66
C MET A 183 -3.40 -1.92 -22.67
N SER A 184 -2.83 -2.24 -21.54
CA SER A 184 -1.41 -2.58 -21.40
C SER A 184 -1.19 -3.78 -20.51
N VAL A 185 -0.08 -4.47 -20.77
CA VAL A 185 0.48 -5.51 -19.93
C VAL A 185 1.87 -5.08 -19.46
N GLY A 186 2.19 -5.32 -18.22
CA GLY A 186 3.49 -5.00 -17.64
C GLY A 186 4.06 -6.15 -16.84
N VAL A 187 5.36 -6.09 -16.62
CA VAL A 187 6.05 -6.89 -15.63
C VAL A 187 6.76 -5.96 -14.66
N PHE A 188 6.80 -6.36 -13.40
CA PHE A 188 7.49 -5.57 -12.39
C PHE A 188 8.14 -6.45 -11.32
N THR A 189 9.07 -5.86 -10.60
CA THR A 189 9.69 -6.47 -9.44
C THR A 189 9.91 -5.42 -8.36
N ASN A 190 9.82 -5.85 -7.10
CA ASN A 190 10.14 -5.03 -5.94
C ASN A 190 11.15 -5.78 -5.08
N LEU A 191 12.27 -5.14 -4.78
CA LEU A 191 13.19 -5.56 -3.74
C LEU A 191 12.87 -4.71 -2.50
N ILE A 192 12.56 -5.36 -1.40
CA ILE A 192 12.09 -4.71 -0.18
C ILE A 192 12.89 -5.25 1.00
N TRP A 193 13.50 -4.36 1.74
CA TRP A 193 14.16 -4.66 3.01
C TRP A 193 13.40 -3.99 4.14
N ASN A 194 13.01 -4.77 5.14
CA ASN A 194 12.46 -4.29 6.39
C ASN A 194 13.52 -4.38 7.49
N PRO A 195 14.24 -3.29 7.80
CA PRO A 195 15.28 -3.30 8.84
C PRO A 195 14.74 -3.60 10.24
N ALA A 196 13.48 -3.24 10.50
CA ALA A 196 12.87 -3.45 11.82
C ALA A 196 12.61 -4.93 12.12
N LEU A 197 12.32 -5.73 11.09
CA LEU A 197 12.06 -7.16 11.20
C LEU A 197 13.25 -8.04 10.76
N ASP A 198 14.34 -7.40 10.26
CA ASP A 198 15.47 -8.08 9.63
C ASP A 198 15.01 -9.00 8.47
N ASP A 199 14.10 -8.50 7.66
CA ASP A 199 13.44 -9.26 6.60
C ASP A 199 13.70 -8.66 5.21
N VAL A 200 13.90 -9.51 4.20
CA VAL A 200 14.09 -9.11 2.80
C VAL A 200 13.11 -9.86 1.91
N ASN A 201 12.30 -9.10 1.18
CA ASN A 201 11.32 -9.65 0.27
C ASN A 201 11.66 -9.30 -1.18
N PHE A 202 11.45 -10.25 -2.08
CA PHE A 202 11.50 -10.07 -3.52
C PHE A 202 10.13 -10.39 -4.11
N VAL A 203 9.48 -9.37 -4.66
CA VAL A 203 8.16 -9.50 -5.29
C VAL A 203 8.34 -9.46 -6.80
N GLY A 204 7.87 -10.47 -7.50
CA GLY A 204 7.68 -10.45 -8.95
C GLY A 204 6.21 -10.32 -9.29
N GLY A 205 5.85 -9.56 -10.34
CA GLY A 205 4.46 -9.39 -10.69
C GLY A 205 4.22 -9.14 -12.17
N ILE A 206 2.97 -9.40 -12.59
CA ILE A 206 2.43 -9.06 -13.90
C ILE A 206 1.25 -8.11 -13.67
N SER A 207 1.21 -7.03 -14.44
CA SER A 207 0.14 -6.04 -14.37
C SER A 207 -0.67 -6.00 -15.66
N PHE A 208 -1.98 -5.83 -15.52
CA PHE A 208 -2.90 -5.55 -16.62
C PHE A 208 -3.62 -4.22 -16.31
N ARG A 209 -3.63 -3.31 -17.28
CA ARG A 209 -4.30 -2.00 -17.16
C ARG A 209 -5.21 -1.79 -18.35
N MET A 210 -6.35 -1.11 -18.09
CA MET A 210 -7.34 -0.73 -19.10
C MET A 210 -7.62 0.77 -18.99
#